data_ec53caa36049bd35192aa13c9cc35f45
#
_entry.id   ec53caa36049bd35192aa13c9cc35f45
#
_cell.length_a   1.000
_cell.length_b   1.000
_cell.length_c   1.000
_cell.angle_alpha   90.00
_cell.angle_beta   90.00
_cell.angle_gamma   90.00
#
_symmetry.space_group_name_H-M   'P 1'
#
loop_
_entity.id
_entity.type
_entity.pdbx_description
1 polymer ?
#
loop_
_entity_poly.entity_id
_entity_poly.type
_entity_poly.pdbx_seq_one_letter_code
_entity_poly.pdbx_strand_id
1 'polypeptide(L)'
;VFLAKMMDYLVHYETQTFLKQHPVSFVNWLPLDPMYHNYEFIDNEKIREYDNDLVSIDFTKFQSSELFVPDIFASYHVYPYYPDYIYMEEKYRNTINNKGNNDNFLGYLKDLKSRNAGIPLLIAEYGLPSSRGNSHYSTQGFHQGGHSELEQAHFSSILTTDIHESACAGGLYFEWTDEWYKHNWLVMDFQQPAERRKLWHNMENPEQNYGILAVE
;
A
#
# COMPACT_ATOMS: atom_id res chain seq x y z
N VAL A 1 -4.57 -10.83 -19.64
CA VAL A 1 -5.82 -11.19 -20.34
C VAL A 1 -7.03 -11.22 -19.42
N PHE A 2 -6.96 -11.88 -18.22
CA PHE A 2 -8.13 -11.97 -17.33
C PHE A 2 -8.60 -10.60 -16.81
N LEU A 3 -7.70 -9.83 -16.17
CA LEU A 3 -8.02 -8.49 -15.65
C LEU A 3 -8.57 -7.56 -16.73
N ALA A 4 -7.93 -7.53 -17.91
CA ALA A 4 -8.41 -6.71 -19.01
C ALA A 4 -9.85 -7.07 -19.44
N LYS A 5 -10.19 -8.37 -19.49
CA LYS A 5 -11.57 -8.80 -19.79
C LYS A 5 -12.58 -8.38 -18.72
N MET A 6 -12.18 -8.40 -17.44
CA MET A 6 -13.07 -7.97 -16.35
C MET A 6 -13.33 -6.47 -16.41
N MET A 7 -12.29 -5.67 -16.67
CA MET A 7 -12.43 -4.22 -16.85
C MET A 7 -13.28 -3.88 -18.08
N ASP A 8 -13.03 -4.54 -19.21
CA ASP A 8 -13.80 -4.38 -20.44
C ASP A 8 -15.30 -4.70 -20.24
N TYR A 9 -15.59 -5.79 -19.53
CA TYR A 9 -16.95 -6.14 -19.16
C TYR A 9 -17.63 -5.06 -18.29
N LEU A 10 -16.93 -4.55 -17.28
CA LEU A 10 -17.44 -3.50 -16.40
C LEU A 10 -17.77 -2.23 -17.17
N VAL A 11 -16.83 -1.73 -17.96
CA VAL A 11 -17.01 -0.52 -18.78
C VAL A 11 -18.16 -0.69 -19.78
N HIS A 12 -18.25 -1.86 -20.41
CA HIS A 12 -19.34 -2.16 -21.33
C HIS A 12 -20.71 -2.15 -20.63
N TYR A 13 -20.79 -2.78 -19.46
CA TYR A 13 -22.01 -2.80 -18.65
C TYR A 13 -22.43 -1.38 -18.22
N GLU A 14 -21.52 -0.56 -17.72
CA GLU A 14 -21.79 0.83 -17.34
C GLU A 14 -22.27 1.65 -18.53
N THR A 15 -21.58 1.52 -19.67
CA THR A 15 -21.94 2.24 -20.90
C THR A 15 -23.34 1.90 -21.37
N GLN A 16 -23.70 0.61 -21.39
CA GLN A 16 -25.01 0.18 -21.87
C GLN A 16 -26.15 0.47 -20.87
N THR A 17 -25.86 0.32 -19.57
CA THR A 17 -26.91 0.40 -18.54
C THR A 17 -27.14 1.83 -18.07
N PHE A 18 -26.05 2.60 -17.90
CA PHE A 18 -26.10 3.92 -17.28
C PHE A 18 -25.73 5.06 -18.23
N LEU A 19 -25.29 4.76 -19.46
CA LEU A 19 -24.81 5.74 -20.45
C LEU A 19 -23.67 6.60 -19.88
N LYS A 20 -22.83 6.01 -19.05
CA LYS A 20 -21.69 6.64 -18.39
C LYS A 20 -20.47 5.73 -18.44
N GLN A 21 -19.32 6.33 -18.29
CA GLN A 21 -18.06 5.62 -18.10
C GLN A 21 -17.30 6.29 -16.95
N HIS A 22 -16.67 5.48 -16.12
CA HIS A 22 -15.77 5.94 -15.06
C HIS A 22 -14.35 5.43 -15.33
N PRO A 23 -13.31 6.13 -14.87
CA PRO A 23 -11.96 5.59 -14.86
C PRO A 23 -11.96 4.26 -14.10
N VAL A 24 -11.25 3.27 -14.60
CA VAL A 24 -11.18 1.96 -13.96
C VAL A 24 -9.74 1.60 -13.62
N SER A 25 -9.59 0.85 -12.56
CA SER A 25 -8.33 0.26 -12.14
C SER A 25 -8.57 -1.11 -11.50
N PHE A 26 -7.50 -1.83 -11.29
CA PHE A 26 -7.45 -2.91 -10.30
C PHE A 26 -6.44 -2.51 -9.23
N VAL A 27 -6.63 -3.00 -8.02
CA VAL A 27 -5.69 -2.73 -6.94
C VAL A 27 -4.50 -3.67 -7.05
N ASN A 28 -3.31 -3.12 -6.90
CA ASN A 28 -2.06 -3.84 -6.77
C ASN A 28 -1.41 -3.52 -5.43
N TRP A 29 -0.43 -4.28 -5.02
CA TRP A 29 0.37 -4.01 -3.84
C TRP A 29 1.86 -4.21 -4.15
N LEU A 30 2.72 -3.78 -3.24
CA LEU A 30 4.14 -3.65 -3.51
C LEU A 30 4.84 -4.94 -3.94
N PRO A 31 4.62 -6.10 -3.30
CA PRO A 31 5.28 -7.35 -3.71
C PRO A 31 5.01 -7.77 -5.15
N LEU A 32 3.95 -7.23 -5.78
CA LEU A 32 3.59 -7.50 -7.17
C LEU A 32 3.95 -6.35 -8.12
N ASP A 33 4.68 -5.34 -7.66
CA ASP A 33 5.08 -4.24 -8.54
C ASP A 33 6.00 -4.75 -9.68
N PRO A 34 6.05 -4.04 -10.82
CA PRO A 34 6.83 -4.48 -11.97
C PRO A 34 8.29 -4.01 -11.92
N MET A 35 8.77 -3.54 -10.78
CA MET A 35 10.14 -3.04 -10.63
C MET A 35 11.09 -4.15 -10.20
N TYR A 36 12.38 -3.91 -10.38
CA TYR A 36 13.42 -4.82 -9.93
C TYR A 36 13.98 -4.33 -8.60
N HIS A 37 13.94 -5.20 -7.60
CA HIS A 37 14.46 -4.94 -6.25
C HIS A 37 15.59 -5.91 -5.93
N ASN A 38 16.81 -5.39 -5.80
CA ASN A 38 17.99 -6.21 -5.49
C ASN A 38 17.83 -7.01 -4.19
N TYR A 39 17.16 -6.41 -3.22
CA TYR A 39 16.93 -7.04 -1.91
C TYR A 39 16.10 -8.32 -1.98
N GLU A 40 15.28 -8.47 -3.01
CA GLU A 40 14.45 -9.67 -3.21
C GLU A 40 15.22 -10.87 -3.79
N PHE A 41 16.51 -10.71 -4.10
CA PHE A 41 17.30 -11.74 -4.75
C PHE A 41 18.45 -12.19 -3.87
N ILE A 42 18.65 -13.53 -3.75
CA ILE A 42 19.86 -14.16 -3.23
C ILE A 42 20.39 -15.06 -4.36
N ASP A 43 21.70 -14.93 -4.69
CA ASP A 43 22.37 -15.70 -5.74
C ASP A 43 21.62 -15.73 -7.09
N ASN A 44 20.97 -14.61 -7.45
CA ASN A 44 20.09 -14.41 -8.60
C ASN A 44 18.75 -15.20 -8.56
N GLU A 45 18.42 -15.81 -7.45
CA GLU A 45 17.10 -16.39 -7.23
C GLU A 45 16.23 -15.46 -6.41
N LYS A 46 14.99 -15.22 -6.87
CA LYS A 46 14.03 -14.39 -6.10
C LYS A 46 13.67 -15.11 -4.81
N ILE A 47 13.85 -14.41 -3.67
CA ILE A 47 13.38 -14.90 -2.38
C ILE A 47 11.86 -14.83 -2.40
N ARG A 48 11.21 -15.97 -2.21
CA ARG A 48 9.77 -16.06 -2.11
C ARG A 48 9.36 -15.93 -0.66
N GLU A 49 8.66 -14.86 -0.33
CA GLU A 49 8.01 -14.76 0.97
C GLU A 49 6.71 -15.57 0.98
N TYR A 50 5.93 -15.51 -0.12
CA TYR A 50 4.68 -16.24 -0.30
C TYR A 50 4.51 -16.71 -1.75
N ASP A 51 3.77 -17.78 -1.95
CA ASP A 51 3.53 -18.37 -3.28
C ASP A 51 2.84 -17.42 -4.27
N ASN A 52 2.08 -16.44 -3.77
CA ASN A 52 1.39 -15.44 -4.60
C ASN A 52 2.29 -14.28 -5.06
N ASP A 53 3.49 -14.13 -4.51
CA ASP A 53 4.43 -13.08 -4.88
C ASP A 53 5.26 -13.41 -6.15
N LEU A 54 4.81 -14.39 -6.91
CA LEU A 54 5.48 -14.85 -8.14
C LEU A 54 5.08 -14.07 -9.39
N VAL A 55 4.05 -13.23 -9.30
CA VAL A 55 3.46 -12.54 -10.45
C VAL A 55 3.64 -11.05 -10.28
N SER A 56 4.30 -10.43 -11.26
CA SER A 56 4.36 -8.97 -11.36
C SER A 56 3.22 -8.45 -12.24
N ILE A 57 2.54 -7.41 -11.81
CA ILE A 57 1.45 -6.76 -12.55
C ILE A 57 1.87 -5.35 -12.97
N ASP A 58 1.93 -5.14 -14.27
CA ASP A 58 2.43 -3.91 -14.88
C ASP A 58 1.29 -3.15 -15.59
N PHE A 59 0.89 -2.00 -15.04
CA PHE A 59 -0.16 -1.16 -15.62
C PHE A 59 0.20 -0.65 -17.04
N THR A 60 1.47 -0.48 -17.35
CA THR A 60 1.91 -0.03 -18.68
C THR A 60 1.66 -1.05 -19.80
N LYS A 61 1.27 -2.28 -19.46
CA LYS A 61 0.90 -3.34 -20.41
C LYS A 61 -0.60 -3.36 -20.74
N PHE A 62 -1.40 -2.54 -20.06
CA PHE A 62 -2.82 -2.39 -20.37
C PHE A 62 -2.97 -1.29 -21.41
N GLN A 63 -3.85 -1.53 -22.37
CA GLN A 63 -4.17 -0.59 -23.44
C GLN A 63 -5.67 -0.43 -23.50
N SER A 64 -6.14 0.81 -23.44
CA SER A 64 -7.54 1.17 -23.60
C SER A 64 -7.87 1.29 -25.09
N SER A 65 -9.11 0.99 -25.46
CA SER A 65 -9.63 1.34 -26.78
C SER A 65 -10.04 2.81 -26.83
N GLU A 66 -10.10 3.40 -28.02
CA GLU A 66 -10.60 4.77 -28.22
C GLU A 66 -12.06 4.98 -27.75
N LEU A 67 -12.80 3.89 -27.57
CA LEU A 67 -14.17 3.93 -27.08
C LEU A 67 -14.25 4.10 -25.54
N PHE A 68 -13.15 3.87 -24.85
CA PHE A 68 -13.07 4.06 -23.39
C PHE A 68 -12.42 5.42 -23.10
N VAL A 69 -13.25 6.45 -22.97
CA VAL A 69 -12.82 7.85 -22.83
C VAL A 69 -12.10 8.17 -21.52
N PRO A 70 -12.52 7.65 -20.33
CA PRO A 70 -11.88 8.01 -19.07
C PRO A 70 -10.50 7.43 -18.86
N ASP A 71 -10.15 6.32 -19.56
CA ASP A 71 -8.91 5.58 -19.44
C ASP A 71 -8.71 4.89 -18.08
N ILE A 72 -7.59 4.18 -17.94
CA ILE A 72 -7.18 3.47 -16.73
C ILE A 72 -6.27 4.34 -15.87
N PHE A 73 -6.21 4.02 -14.58
CA PHE A 73 -5.21 4.58 -13.66
C PHE A 73 -4.51 3.45 -12.89
N ALA A 74 -3.28 3.69 -12.47
CA ALA A 74 -2.55 2.76 -11.62
C ALA A 74 -3.00 2.95 -10.16
N SER A 75 -3.22 1.85 -9.45
CA SER A 75 -3.73 1.84 -8.08
C SER A 75 -2.93 0.85 -7.24
N TYR A 76 -2.35 1.34 -6.13
CA TYR A 76 -1.51 0.53 -5.24
C TYR A 76 -1.84 0.76 -3.78
N HIS A 77 -1.81 -0.33 -2.99
CA HIS A 77 -1.69 -0.25 -1.54
C HIS A 77 -0.21 -0.12 -1.17
N VAL A 78 0.18 0.96 -0.51
CA VAL A 78 1.60 1.26 -0.23
C VAL A 78 1.79 1.57 1.25
N TYR A 79 2.38 0.63 1.97
CA TYR A 79 2.72 0.80 3.38
C TYR A 79 4.23 0.93 3.57
N PRO A 80 4.71 1.83 4.45
CA PRO A 80 6.14 2.15 4.54
C PRO A 80 6.98 1.09 5.25
N TYR A 81 6.34 0.13 5.92
CA TYR A 81 7.01 -0.91 6.70
C TYR A 81 7.26 -2.20 5.92
N TYR A 82 6.54 -2.44 4.81
CA TYR A 82 6.62 -3.68 4.04
C TYR A 82 6.37 -3.42 2.55
N PRO A 83 7.07 -4.11 1.62
CA PRO A 83 8.20 -5.05 1.80
C PRO A 83 9.51 -4.38 2.26
N ASP A 84 10.41 -5.19 2.78
CA ASP A 84 11.67 -4.73 3.36
C ASP A 84 12.58 -3.97 2.38
N TYR A 85 12.47 -4.19 1.09
CA TYR A 85 13.25 -3.46 0.09
C TYR A 85 13.02 -1.94 0.15
N ILE A 86 11.86 -1.46 0.62
CA ILE A 86 11.58 -0.02 0.75
C ILE A 86 12.65 0.66 1.62
N TYR A 87 13.04 0.02 2.72
CA TYR A 87 14.01 0.58 3.67
C TYR A 87 15.39 -0.09 3.61
N MET A 88 15.55 -1.17 2.85
CA MET A 88 16.83 -1.86 2.70
C MET A 88 17.59 -1.42 1.46
N GLU A 89 16.92 -1.05 0.37
CA GLU A 89 17.61 -0.63 -0.86
C GLU A 89 18.23 0.75 -0.74
N GLU A 90 19.49 0.85 -1.16
CA GLU A 90 20.27 2.07 -1.08
C GLU A 90 19.67 3.22 -1.89
N LYS A 91 19.07 2.92 -3.06
CA LYS A 91 18.43 3.93 -3.91
C LYS A 91 17.31 4.67 -3.19
N TYR A 92 16.55 3.98 -2.33
CA TYR A 92 15.48 4.59 -1.55
C TYR A 92 16.01 5.29 -0.30
N ARG A 93 16.93 4.65 0.44
CA ARG A 93 17.52 5.22 1.65
C ARG A 93 18.26 6.53 1.43
N ASN A 94 18.79 6.75 0.22
CA ASN A 94 19.52 7.95 -0.15
C ASN A 94 18.63 9.05 -0.74
N THR A 95 17.33 8.81 -0.84
CA THR A 95 16.41 9.87 -1.28
C THR A 95 16.27 10.93 -0.20
N ILE A 96 16.43 12.19 -0.61
CA ILE A 96 16.31 13.35 0.28
C ILE A 96 14.98 14.04 -0.01
N ASN A 97 14.20 14.29 1.05
CA ASN A 97 12.96 15.06 0.96
C ASN A 97 13.23 16.57 0.97
N ASN A 98 12.18 17.38 0.83
CA ASN A 98 12.26 18.83 0.77
C ASN A 98 12.78 19.51 2.08
N LYS A 99 12.83 18.74 3.18
CA LYS A 99 13.36 19.19 4.48
C LYS A 99 14.82 18.81 4.67
N GLY A 100 15.45 18.14 3.69
CA GLY A 100 16.83 17.70 3.75
C GLY A 100 17.06 16.39 4.53
N ASN A 101 16.02 15.64 4.83
CA ASN A 101 16.10 14.36 5.52
C ASN A 101 16.03 13.19 4.53
N ASN A 102 16.67 12.08 4.91
CA ASN A 102 16.51 10.83 4.17
C ASN A 102 15.06 10.35 4.28
N ASP A 103 14.50 9.94 3.13
CA ASP A 103 13.11 9.55 3.02
C ASP A 103 12.94 8.43 2.00
N ASN A 104 12.92 7.22 2.49
CA ASN A 104 12.84 6.03 1.65
C ASN A 104 11.44 5.80 1.07
N PHE A 105 10.39 6.17 1.80
CA PHE A 105 9.02 6.06 1.31
C PHE A 105 8.81 6.97 0.11
N LEU A 106 9.23 8.23 0.21
CA LEU A 106 9.25 9.16 -0.91
C LEU A 106 10.09 8.63 -2.08
N GLY A 107 11.25 8.00 -1.78
CA GLY A 107 12.11 7.40 -2.79
C GLY A 107 11.40 6.30 -3.57
N TYR A 108 10.73 5.39 -2.87
CA TYR A 108 9.93 4.34 -3.49
C TYR A 108 8.78 4.91 -4.34
N LEU A 109 8.02 5.87 -3.78
CA LEU A 109 6.89 6.49 -4.51
C LEU A 109 7.34 7.18 -5.81
N LYS A 110 8.49 7.86 -5.81
CA LYS A 110 9.06 8.48 -7.02
C LYS A 110 9.43 7.44 -8.07
N ASP A 111 10.01 6.31 -7.65
CA ASP A 111 10.37 5.21 -8.55
C ASP A 111 9.10 4.56 -9.14
N LEU A 112 8.12 4.25 -8.30
CA LEU A 112 6.82 3.72 -8.72
C LEU A 112 6.10 4.68 -9.68
N LYS A 113 6.12 5.99 -9.41
CA LYS A 113 5.55 7.02 -10.30
C LYS A 113 6.28 7.09 -11.63
N SER A 114 7.60 7.00 -11.61
CA SER A 114 8.41 6.96 -12.82
C SER A 114 8.08 5.73 -13.68
N ARG A 115 7.90 4.57 -13.05
CA ARG A 115 7.48 3.34 -13.73
C ARG A 115 6.11 3.48 -14.40
N ASN A 116 5.20 4.22 -13.79
CA ASN A 116 3.86 4.51 -14.31
C ASN A 116 3.79 5.88 -15.01
N ALA A 117 4.85 6.28 -15.71
CA ALA A 117 4.88 7.55 -16.43
C ALA A 117 3.74 7.64 -17.45
N GLY A 118 3.01 8.77 -17.44
CA GLY A 118 1.85 8.98 -18.30
C GLY A 118 0.53 8.37 -17.79
N ILE A 119 0.57 7.55 -16.74
CA ILE A 119 -0.61 6.96 -16.09
C ILE A 119 -0.84 7.67 -14.76
N PRO A 120 -2.06 8.14 -14.43
CA PRO A 120 -2.36 8.61 -13.08
C PRO A 120 -2.08 7.50 -12.05
N LEU A 121 -1.37 7.82 -10.98
CA LEU A 121 -1.04 6.87 -9.90
C LEU A 121 -1.78 7.26 -8.64
N LEU A 122 -2.70 6.40 -8.19
CA LEU A 122 -3.42 6.53 -6.93
C LEU A 122 -2.80 5.61 -5.87
N ILE A 123 -2.48 6.14 -4.72
CA ILE A 123 -2.16 5.33 -3.55
C ILE A 123 -3.47 4.99 -2.85
N ALA A 124 -4.02 3.83 -3.18
CA ALA A 124 -5.38 3.43 -2.77
C ALA A 124 -5.47 2.99 -1.31
N GLU A 125 -4.34 2.73 -0.68
CA GLU A 125 -4.21 2.62 0.77
C GLU A 125 -2.83 3.06 1.20
N TYR A 126 -2.76 3.82 2.30
CA TYR A 126 -1.55 4.12 3.06
C TYR A 126 -1.94 4.47 4.48
N GLY A 127 -1.06 4.21 5.43
CA GLY A 127 -1.31 4.50 6.84
C GLY A 127 -0.32 3.80 7.75
N LEU A 128 -0.46 4.02 9.04
CA LEU A 128 0.28 3.36 10.10
C LEU A 128 -0.64 3.13 11.30
N PRO A 129 -0.59 1.97 11.95
CA PRO A 129 -1.43 1.70 13.11
C PRO A 129 -0.84 2.28 14.39
N SER A 130 -1.71 2.75 15.28
CA SER A 130 -1.40 3.10 16.66
C SER A 130 -1.69 1.90 17.56
N SER A 131 -0.80 0.98 17.72
CA SER A 131 -1.01 -0.19 18.57
C SER A 131 0.11 -0.37 19.59
N ARG A 132 -0.16 -1.15 20.65
CA ARG A 132 0.88 -1.56 21.61
C ARG A 132 1.79 -2.63 21.02
N GLY A 133 1.23 -3.55 20.23
CA GLY A 133 1.98 -4.58 19.53
C GLY A 133 2.60 -4.02 18.24
N ASN A 134 3.72 -4.61 17.84
CA ASN A 134 4.39 -4.32 16.59
C ASN A 134 4.62 -5.64 15.87
N SER A 135 3.99 -5.84 14.72
CA SER A 135 4.12 -7.08 13.95
C SER A 135 5.17 -7.02 12.86
N HIS A 136 5.61 -5.84 12.43
CA HIS A 136 6.71 -5.69 11.48
C HIS A 136 7.57 -4.47 11.80
N TYR A 137 8.87 -4.69 11.97
CA TYR A 137 9.81 -3.66 12.40
C TYR A 137 10.52 -3.05 11.19
N SER A 138 10.34 -1.75 10.99
CA SER A 138 11.09 -0.98 10.01
C SER A 138 12.28 -0.26 10.66
N THR A 139 13.45 -0.31 10.05
CA THR A 139 14.66 0.35 10.55
C THR A 139 14.57 1.88 10.57
N GLN A 140 13.55 2.45 9.94
CA GLN A 140 13.35 3.90 9.84
C GLN A 140 12.21 4.42 10.73
N GLY A 141 11.65 3.57 11.57
CA GLY A 141 10.65 3.95 12.55
C GLY A 141 9.20 3.87 12.07
N PHE A 142 8.94 3.63 10.78
CA PHE A 142 7.60 3.38 10.26
C PHE A 142 7.21 1.91 10.45
N HIS A 143 6.94 1.51 11.68
CA HIS A 143 6.63 0.11 12.02
C HIS A 143 5.16 -0.22 11.75
N GLN A 144 4.85 -1.50 11.61
CA GLN A 144 3.47 -1.96 11.69
C GLN A 144 3.08 -2.14 13.16
N GLY A 145 2.77 -1.05 13.82
CA GLY A 145 2.41 -1.00 15.23
C GLY A 145 3.48 -0.44 16.16
N GLY A 146 3.19 -0.44 17.44
CA GLY A 146 4.09 0.11 18.47
C GLY A 146 4.09 1.65 18.51
N HIS A 147 3.15 2.31 17.86
CA HIS A 147 3.01 3.76 17.85
C HIS A 147 1.91 4.24 18.78
N SER A 148 2.12 5.40 19.38
CA SER A 148 1.05 6.17 20.01
C SER A 148 0.18 6.84 18.94
N GLU A 149 -1.02 7.26 19.30
CA GLU A 149 -1.91 8.05 18.42
C GLU A 149 -1.24 9.33 17.90
N LEU A 150 -0.42 9.98 18.72
CA LEU A 150 0.32 11.17 18.31
C LEU A 150 1.39 10.86 17.26
N GLU A 151 2.10 9.74 17.40
CA GLU A 151 3.06 9.27 16.41
C GLU A 151 2.35 8.84 15.12
N GLN A 152 1.22 8.15 15.22
CA GLN A 152 0.38 7.82 14.07
C GLN A 152 -0.02 9.09 13.30
N ALA A 153 -0.51 10.11 13.98
CA ALA A 153 -0.89 11.37 13.36
C ALA A 153 0.31 12.07 12.69
N HIS A 154 1.47 12.07 13.36
CA HIS A 154 2.70 12.67 12.82
C HIS A 154 3.17 11.93 11.55
N PHE A 155 3.29 10.62 11.61
CA PHE A 155 3.74 9.80 10.48
C PHE A 155 2.75 9.82 9.32
N SER A 156 1.45 9.80 9.59
CA SER A 156 0.42 9.94 8.56
C SER A 156 0.53 11.25 7.80
N SER A 157 0.88 12.34 8.50
CA SER A 157 1.15 13.64 7.87
C SER A 157 2.39 13.60 6.95
N ILE A 158 3.44 12.87 7.34
CA ILE A 158 4.63 12.68 6.51
C ILE A 158 4.26 11.91 5.25
N LEU A 159 3.64 10.72 5.39
CA LEU A 159 3.24 9.89 4.27
C LEU A 159 2.34 10.63 3.26
N THR A 160 1.39 11.44 3.77
CA THR A 160 0.52 12.27 2.92
C THR A 160 1.33 13.30 2.14
N THR A 161 2.33 13.92 2.78
CA THR A 161 3.23 14.87 2.13
C THR A 161 4.05 14.20 1.03
N ASP A 162 4.57 13.00 1.28
CA ASP A 162 5.38 12.23 0.33
C ASP A 162 4.58 11.81 -0.90
N ILE A 163 3.32 11.40 -0.70
CA ILE A 163 2.38 11.12 -1.81
C ILE A 163 2.21 12.36 -2.69
N HIS A 164 2.05 13.53 -2.09
CA HIS A 164 1.96 14.80 -2.83
C HIS A 164 3.29 15.13 -3.54
N GLU A 165 4.42 15.03 -2.85
CA GLU A 165 5.75 15.37 -3.40
C GLU A 165 6.18 14.39 -4.52
N SER A 166 5.69 13.16 -4.53
CA SER A 166 5.96 12.19 -5.59
C SER A 166 5.10 12.40 -6.85
N ALA A 167 4.24 13.43 -6.87
CA ALA A 167 3.30 13.72 -7.95
C ALA A 167 2.33 12.56 -8.26
N CYS A 168 1.95 11.81 -7.23
CA CYS A 168 0.83 10.88 -7.29
C CYS A 168 -0.49 11.63 -7.47
N ALA A 169 -1.50 10.99 -8.06
CA ALA A 169 -2.83 11.58 -8.26
C ALA A 169 -3.59 11.81 -6.94
N GLY A 170 -3.22 11.10 -5.89
CA GLY A 170 -3.76 11.22 -4.55
C GLY A 170 -3.49 9.99 -3.70
N GLY A 171 -4.00 10.02 -2.47
CA GLY A 171 -3.93 8.90 -1.55
C GLY A 171 -5.23 8.75 -0.75
N LEU A 172 -5.61 7.49 -0.49
CA LEU A 172 -6.73 7.14 0.39
C LEU A 172 -6.14 6.62 1.70
N TYR A 173 -6.40 7.34 2.78
CA TYR A 173 -5.89 6.96 4.09
C TYR A 173 -6.61 5.72 4.62
N PHE A 174 -5.85 4.74 5.04
CA PHE A 174 -6.35 3.55 5.70
C PHE A 174 -6.03 3.68 7.20
N GLU A 175 -7.03 3.89 8.11
CA GLU A 175 -8.47 3.89 7.73
C GLU A 175 -9.27 4.89 8.59
N TRP A 176 -10.60 4.96 8.40
CA TRP A 176 -11.43 5.93 9.10
C TRP A 176 -11.65 5.58 10.57
N THR A 177 -12.02 4.32 10.86
CA THR A 177 -12.29 3.83 12.22
C THR A 177 -11.53 2.56 12.50
N ASP A 178 -11.17 2.35 13.75
CA ASP A 178 -10.59 1.08 14.19
C ASP A 178 -11.51 -0.11 13.91
N GLU A 179 -10.91 -1.22 13.51
CA GLU A 179 -11.60 -2.46 13.19
C GLU A 179 -11.23 -3.56 14.21
N TRP A 180 -11.75 -3.46 15.42
CA TRP A 180 -11.45 -4.34 16.56
C TRP A 180 -11.58 -5.85 16.28
N TYR A 181 -12.32 -6.23 15.25
CA TYR A 181 -12.53 -7.63 14.83
C TYR A 181 -11.45 -8.15 13.89
N LYS A 182 -10.60 -7.30 13.34
CA LYS A 182 -9.55 -7.69 12.39
C LYS A 182 -8.51 -8.61 13.03
N HIS A 183 -7.95 -9.46 12.17
CA HIS A 183 -6.80 -10.29 12.45
C HIS A 183 -5.66 -9.95 11.50
N ASN A 184 -4.45 -9.83 12.04
CA ASN A 184 -3.26 -9.74 11.21
C ASN A 184 -2.78 -11.16 10.90
N TRP A 185 -2.84 -11.55 9.64
CA TRP A 185 -2.46 -12.88 9.18
C TRP A 185 -0.99 -13.24 9.44
N LEU A 186 -0.08 -12.25 9.49
CA LEU A 186 1.35 -12.45 9.78
C LEU A 186 1.60 -12.91 11.22
N VAL A 187 0.75 -12.53 12.16
CA VAL A 187 0.90 -12.80 13.59
C VAL A 187 -0.29 -13.55 14.18
N MET A 188 -1.07 -14.21 13.34
CA MET A 188 -2.33 -14.86 13.73
C MET A 188 -2.13 -15.88 14.87
N ASP A 189 -1.04 -16.60 14.87
CA ASP A 189 -0.72 -17.61 15.92
C ASP A 189 -0.48 -17.00 17.31
N PHE A 190 -0.19 -15.71 17.38
CA PHE A 190 0.07 -14.96 18.61
C PHE A 190 -1.15 -14.15 19.10
N GLN A 191 -2.22 -14.12 18.32
CA GLN A 191 -3.40 -13.32 18.64
C GLN A 191 -4.29 -14.02 19.66
N GLN A 192 -4.86 -13.23 20.56
CA GLN A 192 -5.83 -13.76 21.51
C GLN A 192 -7.15 -14.10 20.83
N PRO A 193 -7.78 -15.26 21.14
CA PRO A 193 -9.11 -15.59 20.64
C PRO A 193 -10.14 -14.51 20.97
N ALA A 194 -11.09 -14.28 20.06
CA ALA A 194 -12.08 -13.21 20.17
C ALA A 194 -12.91 -13.27 21.46
N GLU A 195 -13.21 -14.48 21.96
CA GLU A 195 -13.96 -14.71 23.19
C GLU A 195 -13.20 -14.30 24.47
N ARG A 196 -11.90 -14.09 24.36
CA ARG A 196 -11.05 -13.67 25.50
C ARG A 196 -10.79 -12.16 25.52
N ARG A 197 -11.34 -11.38 24.60
CA ARG A 197 -10.96 -9.98 24.39
C ARG A 197 -11.67 -8.96 25.26
N LYS A 198 -12.73 -9.29 25.95
CA LYS A 198 -13.57 -8.30 26.67
C LYS A 198 -12.79 -7.32 27.55
N LEU A 199 -11.70 -7.80 28.19
CA LEU A 199 -10.84 -6.99 29.05
C LEU A 199 -9.35 -7.16 28.70
N TRP A 200 -9.05 -7.92 27.63
CA TRP A 200 -7.69 -8.17 27.19
C TRP A 200 -7.48 -7.54 25.84
N HIS A 201 -6.53 -6.63 25.73
CA HIS A 201 -6.12 -6.07 24.45
C HIS A 201 -5.30 -7.09 23.67
N ASN A 202 -5.61 -7.25 22.41
CA ASN A 202 -4.81 -8.07 21.50
C ASN A 202 -3.59 -7.26 21.06
N MET A 203 -2.56 -7.27 21.89
CA MET A 203 -1.38 -6.43 21.71
C MET A 203 -0.55 -6.76 20.48
N GLU A 204 -0.72 -7.97 19.94
CA GLU A 204 0.03 -8.47 18.78
C GLU A 204 -0.72 -8.27 17.45
N ASN A 205 -1.82 -7.50 17.45
CA ASN A 205 -2.61 -7.27 16.25
C ASN A 205 -2.75 -5.78 15.93
N PRO A 206 -1.78 -5.18 15.24
CA PRO A 206 -1.83 -3.78 14.82
C PRO A 206 -2.97 -3.47 13.87
N GLU A 207 -3.45 -4.44 13.09
CA GLU A 207 -4.53 -4.27 12.10
C GLU A 207 -5.83 -3.72 12.69
N GLN A 208 -5.99 -3.81 14.01
CA GLN A 208 -7.17 -3.28 14.69
C GLN A 208 -7.11 -1.77 14.95
N ASN A 209 -5.96 -1.13 14.76
CA ASN A 209 -5.70 0.23 15.24
C ASN A 209 -5.16 1.16 14.13
N TYR A 210 -5.66 1.00 12.92
CA TYR A 210 -5.36 1.94 11.81
C TYR A 210 -6.26 3.16 11.80
N GLY A 211 -7.39 3.09 12.50
CA GLY A 211 -8.38 4.16 12.51
C GLY A 211 -7.83 5.50 12.98
N ILE A 212 -8.29 6.59 12.35
CA ILE A 212 -8.13 7.95 12.89
C ILE A 212 -9.19 8.25 13.96
N LEU A 213 -10.20 7.42 14.06
CA LEU A 213 -11.19 7.41 15.12
C LEU A 213 -11.14 6.07 15.85
N ALA A 214 -10.80 6.11 17.12
CA ALA A 214 -10.85 4.93 17.98
C ALA A 214 -12.32 4.47 18.17
N VAL A 215 -12.51 3.17 18.29
CA VAL A 215 -13.78 2.56 18.69
C VAL A 215 -13.62 2.13 20.16
N GLU A 216 -14.36 2.80 21.05
CA GLU A 216 -14.41 2.48 22.49
C GLU A 216 -15.37 1.31 22.81
#